data_469b433044cb690fbcdd55f26bdee3c5
#
_entry.id   469b433044cb690fbcdd55f26bdee3c5
#
_cell.length_a   1.000
_cell.length_b   1.000
_cell.length_c   1.000
_cell.angle_alpha   90.00
_cell.angle_beta   90.00
_cell.angle_gamma   90.00
#
_symmetry.space_group_name_H-M   'P 1'
#
loop_
_entity.id
_entity.type
_entity.pdbx_description
1 polymer ?
#
loop_
_entity_poly.entity_id
_entity_poly.type
_entity_poly.pdbx_seq_one_letter_code
_entity_poly.pdbx_strand_id
1 'polypeptide(L)'
;YVVYETVDTMVCIPKNDFQVLEYDAASGQACVYDLYLYKGGYNDDGITVKLVVDPSVLDVYNVENRLELKVMPDRYFAFDPEVRLSGDRVMDRAEIRFDAASMLADGIDSSYVLPLSVRADDQGKVRPEKNSVIIRVVMK
;
A
#
# COMPACT_ATOMS: atom_id res chain seq x y z
N TYR A 1 -22.40 -26.14 -24.23
CA TYR A 1 -21.77 -24.82 -24.33
C TYR A 1 -21.39 -24.32 -22.93
N VAL A 2 -20.49 -23.40 -22.91
CA VAL A 2 -19.99 -22.86 -21.66
C VAL A 2 -20.61 -21.48 -21.43
N VAL A 3 -21.23 -21.31 -20.25
CA VAL A 3 -21.74 -20.01 -19.84
C VAL A 3 -20.67 -19.30 -19.03
N TYR A 4 -20.25 -18.14 -19.52
CA TYR A 4 -19.31 -17.29 -18.79
C TYR A 4 -20.11 -16.31 -17.95
N GLU A 5 -20.02 -16.42 -16.64
CA GLU A 5 -20.56 -15.43 -15.75
C GLU A 5 -19.62 -14.23 -15.70
N THR A 6 -20.21 -13.04 -15.71
CA THR A 6 -19.44 -11.83 -15.50
C THR A 6 -18.94 -11.82 -14.06
N VAL A 7 -17.61 -11.79 -13.89
CA VAL A 7 -17.00 -11.71 -12.55
C VAL A 7 -16.79 -10.24 -12.23
N ASP A 8 -17.27 -9.83 -11.05
CA ASP A 8 -17.12 -8.47 -10.59
C ASP A 8 -15.64 -8.10 -10.46
N THR A 9 -15.35 -6.80 -10.66
CA THR A 9 -14.02 -6.27 -10.44
C THR A 9 -13.58 -6.51 -9.00
N MET A 10 -12.41 -7.11 -8.85
CA MET A 10 -11.77 -7.32 -7.55
C MET A 10 -10.42 -6.66 -7.55
N VAL A 11 -10.15 -5.86 -6.52
CA VAL A 11 -8.87 -5.17 -6.36
C VAL A 11 -8.09 -5.82 -5.24
N CYS A 12 -6.80 -6.01 -5.47
CA CYS A 12 -5.89 -6.51 -4.45
C CYS A 12 -4.51 -5.86 -4.56
N ILE A 13 -3.73 -6.01 -3.51
CA ILE A 13 -2.32 -5.65 -3.49
C ILE A 13 -1.54 -6.96 -3.67
N PRO A 14 -0.89 -7.20 -4.83
CA PRO A 14 -0.16 -8.45 -5.05
C PRO A 14 0.94 -8.69 -4.01
N LYS A 15 1.65 -7.63 -3.62
CA LYS A 15 2.66 -7.67 -2.54
C LYS A 15 2.06 -7.10 -1.27
N ASN A 16 1.16 -7.85 -0.67
CA ASN A 16 0.37 -7.43 0.48
C ASN A 16 1.01 -7.74 1.85
N ASP A 17 2.23 -8.26 1.82
CA ASP A 17 2.97 -8.60 3.03
C ASP A 17 3.70 -7.40 3.61
N PHE A 18 4.61 -7.69 4.54
CA PHE A 18 5.56 -6.71 5.06
C PHE A 18 6.64 -6.45 3.99
N GLN A 19 6.71 -5.20 3.53
CA GLN A 19 7.65 -4.79 2.48
C GLN A 19 8.73 -3.88 3.07
N VAL A 20 9.95 -4.06 2.59
CA VAL A 20 11.09 -3.25 3.01
C VAL A 20 11.58 -2.43 1.82
N LEU A 21 11.63 -1.12 1.99
CA LEU A 21 12.24 -0.20 1.04
C LEU A 21 13.62 0.19 1.55
N GLU A 22 14.66 -0.28 0.89
CA GLU A 22 16.02 0.15 1.19
C GLU A 22 16.31 1.44 0.42
N TYR A 23 16.79 2.45 1.13
CA TYR A 23 17.04 3.75 0.55
C TYR A 23 18.45 4.24 0.92
N ASP A 24 19.20 4.66 -0.10
CA ASP A 24 20.52 5.27 0.08
C ASP A 24 20.36 6.79 0.13
N ALA A 25 20.54 7.36 1.33
CA ALA A 25 20.42 8.79 1.54
C ALA A 25 21.49 9.59 0.77
N ALA A 26 22.63 8.98 0.46
CA ALA A 26 23.69 9.62 -0.31
C ALA A 26 23.43 9.65 -1.81
N SER A 27 22.39 8.93 -2.31
CA SER A 27 22.10 8.86 -3.72
C SER A 27 21.56 10.15 -4.32
N GLY A 28 21.00 11.03 -3.51
CA GLY A 28 20.34 12.26 -3.96
C GLY A 28 19.00 12.03 -4.68
N GLN A 29 18.52 10.80 -4.72
CA GLN A 29 17.26 10.45 -5.35
C GLN A 29 16.09 10.58 -4.36
N ALA A 30 14.87 10.68 -4.89
CA ALA A 30 13.68 10.66 -4.07
C ALA A 30 13.45 9.27 -3.47
N CYS A 31 12.97 9.23 -2.23
CA CYS A 31 12.62 7.97 -1.57
C CYS A 31 11.16 7.65 -1.88
N VAL A 32 10.95 6.74 -2.83
CA VAL A 32 9.61 6.41 -3.33
C VAL A 32 9.42 4.90 -3.31
N TYR A 33 8.28 4.47 -2.79
CA TYR A 33 7.82 3.09 -2.89
C TYR A 33 6.67 3.02 -3.89
N ASP A 34 6.80 2.17 -4.91
CA ASP A 34 5.75 1.94 -5.89
C ASP A 34 4.84 0.82 -5.39
N LEU A 35 3.64 1.19 -4.96
CA LEU A 35 2.63 0.25 -4.52
C LEU A 35 1.77 -0.14 -5.72
N TYR A 36 1.88 -1.41 -6.14
CA TYR A 36 1.09 -1.91 -7.25
C TYR A 36 -0.26 -2.41 -6.76
N LEU A 37 -1.30 -2.05 -7.52
CA LEU A 37 -2.67 -2.51 -7.30
C LEU A 37 -3.10 -3.30 -8.53
N TYR A 38 -3.68 -4.46 -8.30
CA TYR A 38 -4.14 -5.37 -9.34
C TYR A 38 -5.66 -5.36 -9.39
N LYS A 39 -6.20 -5.21 -10.59
CA LYS A 39 -7.65 -5.30 -10.85
C LYS A 39 -7.93 -6.59 -11.58
N GLY A 40 -8.63 -7.53 -10.93
CA GLY A 40 -9.11 -8.77 -11.54
C GLY A 40 -10.57 -8.67 -11.92
N GLY A 41 -11.06 -9.70 -12.61
CA GLY A 41 -12.44 -9.79 -13.05
C GLY A 41 -12.57 -9.77 -14.58
N TYR A 42 -13.71 -10.26 -15.07
CA TYR A 42 -14.01 -10.31 -16.51
C TYR A 42 -14.94 -9.16 -16.89
N ASN A 43 -14.48 -7.94 -16.70
CA ASN A 43 -15.23 -6.75 -17.12
C ASN A 43 -14.26 -5.61 -17.42
N ASP A 44 -14.75 -4.62 -18.15
CA ASP A 44 -13.97 -3.44 -18.54
C ASP A 44 -14.27 -2.23 -17.66
N ASP A 45 -14.92 -2.44 -16.52
CA ASP A 45 -15.25 -1.36 -15.62
C ASP A 45 -14.01 -0.85 -14.89
N GLY A 46 -13.85 0.46 -14.88
CA GLY A 46 -12.86 1.10 -14.03
C GLY A 46 -13.34 1.12 -12.57
N ILE A 47 -12.40 1.27 -11.67
CA ILE A 47 -12.71 1.41 -10.25
C ILE A 47 -11.78 2.44 -9.63
N THR A 48 -12.32 3.28 -8.76
CA THR A 48 -11.53 4.18 -7.92
C THR A 48 -11.46 3.60 -6.52
N VAL A 49 -10.25 3.44 -6.02
CA VAL A 49 -10.01 2.96 -4.66
C VAL A 49 -9.30 4.03 -3.85
N LYS A 50 -9.41 3.92 -2.54
CA LYS A 50 -8.75 4.83 -1.60
C LYS A 50 -7.67 4.07 -0.84
N LEU A 51 -6.52 4.74 -0.70
CA LEU A 51 -5.47 4.29 0.19
C LEU A 51 -5.61 5.03 1.51
N VAL A 52 -5.62 4.28 2.60
CA VAL A 52 -5.72 4.86 3.95
C VAL A 52 -4.63 4.29 4.84
N VAL A 53 -4.13 5.12 5.75
CA VAL A 53 -3.27 4.63 6.83
C VAL A 53 -4.15 3.86 7.80
N ASP A 54 -3.81 2.60 8.04
CA ASP A 54 -4.63 1.69 8.84
C ASP A 54 -3.82 1.11 10.00
N PRO A 55 -3.87 1.77 11.18
CA PRO A 55 -3.15 1.28 12.35
C PRO A 55 -3.57 -0.12 12.81
N SER A 56 -4.80 -0.53 12.53
CA SER A 56 -5.28 -1.86 12.93
C SER A 56 -4.51 -2.99 12.24
N VAL A 57 -4.05 -2.77 11.02
CA VAL A 57 -3.20 -3.72 10.29
C VAL A 57 -1.90 -3.94 11.06
N LEU A 58 -1.31 -2.86 11.55
CA LEU A 58 -0.08 -2.94 12.32
C LEU A 58 -0.29 -3.61 13.68
N ASP A 59 -1.42 -3.32 14.34
CA ASP A 59 -1.72 -3.94 15.63
C ASP A 59 -1.80 -5.47 15.51
N VAL A 60 -2.46 -5.97 14.48
CA VAL A 60 -2.54 -7.41 14.22
C VAL A 60 -1.15 -7.99 13.95
N TYR A 61 -0.36 -7.32 13.12
CA TYR A 61 0.99 -7.76 12.79
C TYR A 61 1.89 -7.81 14.04
N ASN A 62 1.81 -6.79 14.89
CA ASN A 62 2.60 -6.74 16.13
C ASN A 62 2.25 -7.89 17.07
N VAL A 63 0.96 -8.20 17.22
CA VAL A 63 0.51 -9.31 18.08
C VAL A 63 1.01 -10.64 17.51
N GLU A 64 0.83 -10.87 16.22
CA GLU A 64 1.22 -12.13 15.57
C GLU A 64 2.72 -12.37 15.61
N ASN A 65 3.53 -11.31 15.53
CA ASN A 65 4.99 -11.41 15.45
C ASN A 65 5.69 -11.00 16.74
N ARG A 66 4.94 -10.66 17.79
CA ARG A 66 5.47 -10.22 19.10
C ARG A 66 6.42 -9.03 18.96
N LEU A 67 5.98 -8.03 18.20
CA LEU A 67 6.74 -6.82 17.95
C LEU A 67 6.00 -5.59 18.51
N GLU A 68 6.72 -4.49 18.59
CA GLU A 68 6.18 -3.20 19.07
C GLU A 68 6.47 -2.09 18.05
N LEU A 69 6.18 -2.35 16.78
CA LEU A 69 6.34 -1.38 15.72
C LEU A 69 5.32 -0.25 15.88
N LYS A 70 5.70 0.93 15.42
CA LYS A 70 4.90 2.15 15.55
C LYS A 70 4.50 2.68 14.18
N VAL A 71 3.33 3.29 14.10
CA VAL A 71 2.89 3.96 12.88
C VAL A 71 3.74 5.21 12.64
N MET A 72 4.26 5.33 11.42
CA MET A 72 5.04 6.50 11.01
C MET A 72 4.14 7.74 11.04
N PRO A 73 4.58 8.86 11.65
CA PRO A 73 3.82 10.11 11.58
C PRO A 73 3.65 10.62 10.15
N ASP A 74 2.52 11.24 9.88
CA ASP A 74 2.10 11.63 8.54
C ASP A 74 3.00 12.68 7.87
N ARG A 75 3.79 13.42 8.63
CA ARG A 75 4.73 14.41 8.08
C ARG A 75 5.91 13.78 7.34
N TYR A 76 6.13 12.47 7.45
CA TYR A 76 7.27 11.78 6.82
C TYR A 76 6.91 11.06 5.54
N PHE A 77 5.65 11.09 5.15
CA PHE A 77 5.23 10.43 3.90
C PHE A 77 4.09 11.22 3.26
N ALA A 78 3.92 11.00 1.96
CA ALA A 78 2.81 11.56 1.20
C ALA A 78 2.43 10.60 0.08
N PHE A 79 1.14 10.50 -0.20
CA PHE A 79 0.61 9.74 -1.33
C PHE A 79 -0.75 10.31 -1.72
N ASP A 80 -1.15 10.05 -2.98
CA ASP A 80 -2.49 10.39 -3.41
C ASP A 80 -3.47 9.39 -2.76
N PRO A 81 -4.47 9.87 -2.00
CA PRO A 81 -5.41 8.98 -1.33
C PRO A 81 -6.36 8.26 -2.29
N GLU A 82 -6.47 8.72 -3.52
CA GLU A 82 -7.34 8.10 -4.52
C GLU A 82 -6.52 7.53 -5.67
N VAL A 83 -6.80 6.27 -6.02
CA VAL A 83 -6.17 5.61 -7.16
C VAL A 83 -7.26 5.12 -8.09
N ARG A 84 -7.19 5.54 -9.35
CA ARG A 84 -8.13 5.13 -10.38
C ARG A 84 -7.51 4.02 -11.22
N LEU A 85 -8.17 2.86 -11.21
CA LEU A 85 -7.82 1.74 -12.07
C LEU A 85 -8.75 1.77 -13.29
N SER A 86 -8.20 2.09 -14.46
CA SER A 86 -8.97 2.15 -15.70
C SER A 86 -9.51 0.78 -16.09
N GLY A 87 -10.61 0.76 -16.84
CA GLY A 87 -11.24 -0.49 -17.24
C GLY A 87 -10.36 -1.39 -18.10
N ASP A 88 -9.45 -0.81 -18.87
CA ASP A 88 -8.53 -1.51 -19.77
C ASP A 88 -7.21 -1.90 -19.09
N ARG A 89 -7.00 -1.56 -17.82
CA ARG A 89 -5.76 -1.86 -17.09
C ARG A 89 -6.01 -2.91 -16.02
N VAL A 90 -5.14 -3.93 -16.00
CA VAL A 90 -5.16 -4.95 -14.95
C VAL A 90 -4.30 -4.56 -13.76
N MET A 91 -3.35 -3.65 -13.93
CA MET A 91 -2.45 -3.21 -12.87
C MET A 91 -2.15 -1.73 -13.02
N ASP A 92 -2.09 -1.04 -11.91
CA ASP A 92 -1.62 0.33 -11.82
C ASP A 92 -0.83 0.51 -10.54
N ARG A 93 -0.15 1.64 -10.39
CA ARG A 93 0.68 1.89 -9.21
C ARG A 93 0.29 3.18 -8.53
N ALA A 94 0.48 3.19 -7.22
CA ALA A 94 0.44 4.38 -6.40
C ALA A 94 1.84 4.66 -5.88
N GLU A 95 2.28 5.90 -6.01
CA GLU A 95 3.59 6.30 -5.47
C GLU A 95 3.45 6.74 -4.02
N ILE A 96 4.19 6.09 -3.14
CA ILE A 96 4.30 6.47 -1.73
C ILE A 96 5.65 7.16 -1.57
N ARG A 97 5.62 8.45 -1.27
CA ARG A 97 6.84 9.26 -1.13
C ARG A 97 7.19 9.44 0.33
N PHE A 98 8.44 9.23 0.65
CA PHE A 98 8.96 9.41 2.01
C PHE A 98 9.94 10.58 2.06
N ASP A 99 9.81 11.38 3.10
CA ASP A 99 10.76 12.48 3.37
C ASP A 99 11.94 11.94 4.18
N ALA A 100 12.87 11.32 3.47
CA ALA A 100 14.02 10.67 4.08
C ALA A 100 14.89 11.64 4.85
N ALA A 101 15.06 12.87 4.37
CA ALA A 101 15.88 13.87 5.04
C ALA A 101 15.30 14.23 6.42
N SER A 102 14.00 14.44 6.50
CA SER A 102 13.34 14.72 7.78
C SER A 102 13.35 13.51 8.71
N MET A 103 13.19 12.31 8.17
CA MET A 103 13.29 11.08 8.97
C MET A 103 14.66 10.94 9.61
N LEU A 104 15.73 11.20 8.86
CA LEU A 104 17.09 11.15 9.40
C LEU A 104 17.33 12.25 10.43
N ALA A 105 16.90 13.47 10.14
CA ALA A 105 17.08 14.61 11.04
C ALA A 105 16.36 14.41 12.38
N ASP A 106 15.18 13.77 12.36
CA ASP A 106 14.35 13.58 13.54
C ASP A 106 14.61 12.24 14.25
N GLY A 107 15.55 11.44 13.73
CA GLY A 107 15.89 10.15 14.34
C GLY A 107 14.82 9.07 14.19
N ILE A 108 14.03 9.14 13.12
CA ILE A 108 13.03 8.11 12.83
C ILE A 108 13.75 6.85 12.35
N ASP A 109 13.62 5.77 13.11
CA ASP A 109 14.31 4.52 12.83
C ASP A 109 13.35 3.49 12.21
N SER A 110 13.82 2.26 12.02
CA SER A 110 13.06 1.18 11.40
C SER A 110 11.96 0.60 12.28
N SER A 111 11.78 1.11 13.51
CA SER A 111 10.61 0.74 14.34
C SER A 111 9.35 1.47 13.89
N TYR A 112 9.48 2.51 13.08
CA TYR A 112 8.36 3.23 12.49
C TYR A 112 8.08 2.68 11.09
N VAL A 113 6.84 2.27 10.85
CA VAL A 113 6.42 1.66 9.59
C VAL A 113 5.12 2.29 9.13
N LEU A 114 4.80 2.11 7.86
CA LEU A 114 3.59 2.66 7.26
C LEU A 114 2.61 1.53 6.92
N PRO A 115 1.56 1.31 7.72
CA PRO A 115 0.50 0.37 7.39
C PRO A 115 -0.55 1.06 6.50
N LEU A 116 -0.85 0.45 5.37
CA LEU A 116 -1.83 0.97 4.41
C LEU A 116 -2.88 -0.09 4.10
N SER A 117 -4.10 0.36 3.90
CA SER A 117 -5.20 -0.47 3.42
C SER A 117 -5.85 0.16 2.20
N VAL A 118 -6.41 -0.69 1.34
CA VAL A 118 -7.19 -0.29 0.18
C VAL A 118 -8.66 -0.36 0.53
N ARG A 119 -9.40 0.71 0.24
CA ARG A 119 -10.84 0.82 0.46
C ARG A 119 -11.53 1.19 -0.85
N ALA A 120 -12.75 0.70 -1.05
CA ALA A 120 -13.58 1.06 -2.18
C ALA A 120 -14.99 1.38 -1.67
N ASP A 121 -15.77 2.13 -2.46
CA ASP A 121 -17.17 2.44 -2.12
C ASP A 121 -17.97 1.15 -1.94
N ASP A 122 -17.73 0.17 -2.81
CA ASP A 122 -18.21 -1.19 -2.62
C ASP A 122 -17.03 -2.03 -2.11
N GLN A 123 -16.98 -2.24 -0.80
CA GLN A 123 -15.88 -2.97 -0.17
C GLN A 123 -15.83 -4.45 -0.59
N GLY A 124 -16.94 -4.99 -1.12
CA GLY A 124 -16.95 -6.33 -1.70
C GLY A 124 -16.05 -6.47 -2.93
N LYS A 125 -15.64 -5.35 -3.53
CA LYS A 125 -14.71 -5.34 -4.67
C LYS A 125 -13.24 -5.31 -4.26
N VAL A 126 -12.93 -5.42 -2.98
CA VAL A 126 -11.56 -5.47 -2.46
C VAL A 126 -11.37 -6.81 -1.77
N ARG A 127 -10.30 -7.55 -2.13
CA ARG A 127 -10.03 -8.86 -1.52
C ARG A 127 -9.58 -8.68 -0.07
N PRO A 128 -10.31 -9.25 0.91
CA PRO A 128 -10.02 -9.00 2.33
C PRO A 128 -8.63 -9.47 2.77
N GLU A 129 -8.14 -10.57 2.20
CA GLU A 129 -6.84 -11.15 2.56
C GLU A 129 -5.67 -10.47 1.87
N LYS A 130 -5.94 -9.56 0.90
CA LYS A 130 -4.90 -8.88 0.11
C LYS A 130 -5.19 -7.40 -0.07
N ASN A 131 -5.71 -6.77 0.97
CA ASN A 131 -6.11 -5.37 0.92
C ASN A 131 -5.20 -4.44 1.72
N SER A 132 -4.11 -4.95 2.26
CA SER A 132 -3.23 -4.16 3.12
C SER A 132 -1.76 -4.49 2.91
N VAL A 133 -0.90 -3.57 3.32
CA VAL A 133 0.55 -3.73 3.25
C VAL A 133 1.18 -2.92 4.38
N ILE A 134 2.32 -3.39 4.88
CA ILE A 134 3.13 -2.63 5.83
C ILE A 134 4.47 -2.33 5.15
N ILE A 135 4.86 -1.06 5.11
CA ILE A 135 6.08 -0.62 4.44
C ILE A 135 7.07 -0.11 5.50
N ARG A 136 8.27 -0.68 5.50
CA ARG A 136 9.40 -0.24 6.31
C ARG A 136 10.44 0.41 5.42
N VAL A 137 10.89 1.60 5.79
CA VAL A 137 12.00 2.27 5.11
C VAL A 137 13.27 2.02 5.91
N VAL A 138 14.29 1.47 5.25
CA VAL A 138 15.60 1.22 5.85
C VAL A 138 16.61 2.14 5.17
N MET A 139 17.22 3.03 5.95
CA MET A 139 18.28 3.93 5.47
C MET A 139 19.61 3.19 5.44
N LYS A 140 20.32 3.38 4.36
CA LYS A 140 21.69 2.87 4.21
C LYS A 140 22.70 3.96 4.48
#